data_9221b04a6a68708ae4e224a6b42e5bbc
#
_entry.id   9221b04a6a68708ae4e224a6b42e5bbc
#
_cell.length_a   1.000
_cell.length_b   1.000
_cell.length_c   1.000
_cell.angle_alpha   90.00
_cell.angle_beta   90.00
_cell.angle_gamma   90.00
#
_symmetry.space_group_name_H-M   'P 1'
#
loop_
_entity.id
_entity.type
_entity.pdbx_description
1 polymer ?
#
loop_
_entity_poly.entity_id
_entity_poly.type
_entity_poly.pdbx_seq_one_letter_code
_entity_poly.pdbx_strand_id
1 'polypeptide(L)'
;NEKPVLLELYNALNQTDYDDADELIFYTIDDVIYLGYKNDVSFIVRGTLNLYEHQSTLNPNMPIRGLIYFGKQYESYIKQNNLNIYGKKLLSLPFPQFVIFYNGVEPLEDNKDYIELHLSDAFICAESNHLTTDAAPRQPVVTTDMPVSDIDVPDSAAQNTSSPISTRPCLECTARVYNINYGHNQELMARCRTLEEYSILIGRISSKVRNGIPLEPAADAAVQECIRNGI
;
A
#
# COMPACT_ATOMS: atom_id res chain seq x y z
N ASN A 1 -20.67 -10.56 -6.57
CA ASN A 1 -19.51 -11.46 -6.46
C ASN A 1 -18.23 -10.62 -6.46
N GLU A 2 -17.54 -10.51 -5.33
CA GLU A 2 -16.41 -9.59 -5.16
C GLU A 2 -15.10 -10.15 -5.74
N LYS A 3 -14.93 -11.48 -5.83
CA LYS A 3 -13.70 -12.12 -6.27
C LYS A 3 -13.22 -11.72 -7.67
N PRO A 4 -14.07 -11.70 -8.72
CA PRO A 4 -13.64 -11.27 -10.05
C PRO A 4 -13.11 -9.82 -10.09
N VAL A 5 -13.77 -8.93 -9.35
CA VAL A 5 -13.35 -7.51 -9.24
C VAL A 5 -11.99 -7.39 -8.55
N LEU A 6 -11.78 -8.15 -7.47
CA LEU A 6 -10.49 -8.17 -6.78
C LEU A 6 -9.38 -8.79 -7.62
N LEU A 7 -9.69 -9.81 -8.43
CA LEU A 7 -8.73 -10.41 -9.35
C LEU A 7 -8.35 -9.44 -10.47
N GLU A 8 -9.32 -8.72 -11.04
CA GLU A 8 -9.07 -7.67 -12.03
C GLU A 8 -8.13 -6.60 -11.46
N LEU A 9 -8.41 -6.13 -10.24
CA LEU A 9 -7.58 -5.14 -9.55
C LEU A 9 -6.18 -5.66 -9.24
N TYR A 10 -6.07 -6.91 -8.77
CA TYR A 10 -4.79 -7.57 -8.55
C TYR A 10 -3.97 -7.68 -9.84
N ASN A 11 -4.59 -8.11 -10.92
CA ASN A 11 -3.95 -8.23 -12.23
C ASN A 11 -3.44 -6.88 -12.74
N ALA A 12 -4.25 -5.82 -12.59
CA ALA A 12 -3.88 -4.48 -13.01
C ALA A 12 -2.66 -3.96 -12.24
N LEU A 13 -2.61 -4.14 -10.92
CA LEU A 13 -1.51 -3.72 -10.05
C LEU A 13 -0.22 -4.51 -10.29
N ASN A 14 -0.34 -5.81 -10.54
CA ASN A 14 0.80 -6.71 -10.67
C ASN A 14 1.19 -7.02 -12.12
N GLN A 15 0.49 -6.44 -13.10
CA GLN A 15 0.68 -6.65 -14.53
C GLN A 15 0.59 -8.15 -14.90
N THR A 16 -0.38 -8.84 -14.30
CA THR A 16 -0.68 -10.25 -14.54
C THR A 16 -2.04 -10.40 -15.23
N ASP A 17 -2.34 -11.61 -15.73
CA ASP A 17 -3.57 -11.90 -16.47
C ASP A 17 -4.16 -13.25 -15.97
N TYR A 18 -4.31 -13.40 -14.64
CA TYR A 18 -4.96 -14.57 -14.06
C TYR A 18 -6.47 -14.51 -14.31
N ASP A 19 -7.07 -15.67 -14.59
CA ASP A 19 -8.47 -15.80 -14.99
C ASP A 19 -9.36 -16.55 -13.97
N ASP A 20 -8.74 -17.27 -13.03
CA ASP A 20 -9.46 -18.03 -12.00
C ASP A 20 -9.61 -17.21 -10.69
N ALA A 21 -10.77 -16.58 -10.55
CA ALA A 21 -11.10 -15.82 -9.34
C ALA A 21 -11.33 -16.72 -8.10
N ASP A 22 -11.56 -18.02 -8.28
CA ASP A 22 -11.77 -18.94 -7.15
C ASP A 22 -10.48 -19.22 -6.38
N GLU A 23 -9.32 -18.98 -6.98
CA GLU A 23 -8.03 -19.05 -6.29
C GLU A 23 -7.84 -17.95 -5.22
N LEU A 24 -8.68 -16.91 -5.19
CA LEU A 24 -8.65 -15.92 -4.10
C LEU A 24 -9.19 -16.54 -2.81
N ILE A 25 -8.35 -16.50 -1.77
CA ILE A 25 -8.71 -16.93 -0.42
C ILE A 25 -8.79 -15.68 0.45
N PHE A 26 -9.99 -15.36 0.95
CA PHE A 26 -10.17 -14.25 1.89
C PHE A 26 -9.62 -14.63 3.27
N TYR A 27 -8.88 -13.70 3.85
CA TYR A 27 -8.44 -13.78 5.24
C TYR A 27 -9.17 -12.73 6.06
N THR A 28 -10.14 -13.19 6.84
CA THR A 28 -10.86 -12.34 7.80
C THR A 28 -10.10 -12.37 9.12
N ILE A 29 -9.81 -11.19 9.66
CA ILE A 29 -9.21 -11.07 10.99
C ILE A 29 -10.35 -10.88 11.98
N ASP A 30 -10.85 -11.97 12.56
CA ASP A 30 -12.03 -12.00 13.43
C ASP A 30 -11.86 -11.20 14.75
N ASP A 31 -10.63 -10.87 15.15
CA ASP A 31 -10.31 -10.26 16.45
C ASP A 31 -9.78 -8.82 16.40
N VAL A 32 -9.84 -8.13 15.27
CA VAL A 32 -9.28 -6.78 15.18
C VAL A 32 -10.32 -5.73 15.50
N ILE A 33 -10.40 -5.34 16.77
CA ILE A 33 -11.25 -4.25 17.30
C ILE A 33 -11.04 -2.89 16.58
N TYR A 34 -9.96 -2.75 15.80
CA TYR A 34 -9.60 -1.52 15.06
C TYR A 34 -9.94 -1.54 13.57
N LEU A 35 -10.36 -2.67 12.98
CA LEU A 35 -10.87 -2.73 11.61
C LEU A 35 -12.35 -2.31 11.55
N GLY A 36 -12.68 -1.20 12.19
CA GLY A 36 -14.03 -0.62 12.16
C GLY A 36 -14.43 0.00 10.82
N TYR A 37 -13.58 -0.10 9.81
CA TYR A 37 -13.86 0.40 8.46
C TYR A 37 -14.15 -0.77 7.53
N LYS A 38 -15.36 -0.82 7.01
CA LYS A 38 -15.86 -1.84 6.07
C LYS A 38 -15.16 -1.85 4.70
N ASN A 39 -14.10 -1.07 4.51
CA ASN A 39 -13.46 -0.83 3.21
C ASN A 39 -12.10 -1.54 3.07
N ASP A 40 -11.64 -2.23 4.12
CA ASP A 40 -10.35 -2.93 4.09
C ASP A 40 -10.57 -4.38 3.68
N VAL A 41 -9.84 -4.86 2.70
CA VAL A 41 -9.92 -6.24 2.25
C VAL A 41 -8.55 -6.90 2.30
N SER A 42 -8.52 -8.14 2.82
CA SER A 42 -7.33 -8.96 2.81
C SER A 42 -7.62 -10.32 2.18
N PHE A 43 -6.73 -10.72 1.28
CA PHE A 43 -6.85 -11.99 0.56
C PHE A 43 -5.49 -12.53 0.13
N ILE A 44 -5.42 -13.85 -0.05
CA ILE A 44 -4.28 -14.52 -0.66
C ILE A 44 -4.66 -14.96 -2.06
N VAL A 45 -3.76 -14.67 -3.01
CA VAL A 45 -3.79 -15.23 -4.36
C VAL A 45 -2.37 -15.51 -4.83
N ARG A 46 -2.16 -16.70 -5.41
CA ARG A 46 -0.86 -17.11 -5.97
C ARG A 46 0.34 -16.90 -5.04
N GLY A 47 0.15 -17.11 -3.73
CA GLY A 47 1.21 -16.96 -2.73
C GLY A 47 1.50 -15.51 -2.32
N THR A 48 0.68 -14.55 -2.75
CA THR A 48 0.75 -13.15 -2.34
C THR A 48 -0.38 -12.84 -1.35
N LEU A 49 -0.03 -12.33 -0.18
CA LEU A 49 -0.95 -11.82 0.83
C LEU A 49 -1.17 -10.33 0.59
N ASN A 50 -2.35 -9.99 0.12
CA ASN A 50 -2.73 -8.63 -0.23
C ASN A 50 -3.52 -7.99 0.91
N LEU A 51 -3.17 -6.76 1.25
CA LEU A 51 -3.94 -5.87 2.09
C LEU A 51 -4.26 -4.62 1.28
N TYR A 52 -5.54 -4.42 0.95
CA TYR A 52 -6.02 -3.27 0.19
C TYR A 52 -6.89 -2.40 1.08
N GLU A 53 -6.58 -1.12 1.14
CA GLU A 53 -7.35 -0.12 1.87
C GLU A 53 -7.76 1.03 0.94
N HIS A 54 -8.92 1.62 1.22
CA HIS A 54 -9.39 2.83 0.56
C HIS A 54 -9.34 4.00 1.53
N GLN A 55 -8.76 5.13 1.11
CA GLN A 55 -8.66 6.33 1.94
C GLN A 55 -9.06 7.61 1.19
N SER A 56 -9.94 8.40 1.81
CA SER A 56 -10.27 9.77 1.39
C SER A 56 -9.43 10.85 2.09
N THR A 57 -8.66 10.47 3.11
CA THR A 57 -7.70 11.33 3.79
C THR A 57 -6.42 10.54 3.98
N LEU A 58 -5.29 11.08 3.52
CA LEU A 58 -4.00 10.41 3.66
C LEU A 58 -3.61 10.32 5.13
N ASN A 59 -3.39 9.09 5.61
CA ASN A 59 -2.92 8.85 6.96
C ASN A 59 -1.44 8.41 6.94
N PRO A 60 -0.50 9.20 7.48
CA PRO A 60 0.92 8.86 7.46
C PRO A 60 1.27 7.63 8.33
N ASN A 61 0.38 7.20 9.22
CA ASN A 61 0.58 6.03 10.09
C ASN A 61 0.19 4.70 9.42
N MET A 62 -0.07 4.69 8.12
CA MET A 62 -0.43 3.46 7.40
C MET A 62 0.61 2.35 7.52
N PRO A 63 1.93 2.61 7.45
CA PRO A 63 2.93 1.56 7.65
C PRO A 63 2.87 0.91 9.03
N ILE A 64 2.55 1.68 10.09
CA ILE A 64 2.36 1.13 11.45
C ILE A 64 1.14 0.21 11.49
N ARG A 65 0.03 0.63 10.87
CA ARG A 65 -1.18 -0.19 10.75
C ARG A 65 -0.90 -1.46 9.96
N GLY A 66 -0.21 -1.35 8.82
CA GLY A 66 0.18 -2.47 7.98
C GLY A 66 1.02 -3.52 8.73
N LEU A 67 2.00 -3.08 9.52
CA LEU A 67 2.79 -3.97 10.38
C LEU A 67 1.92 -4.80 11.33
N ILE A 68 0.97 -4.14 12.01
CA ILE A 68 0.05 -4.80 12.94
C ILE A 68 -0.85 -5.79 12.20
N TYR A 69 -1.38 -5.41 11.04
CA TYR A 69 -2.27 -6.25 10.23
C TYR A 69 -1.55 -7.48 9.69
N PHE A 70 -0.38 -7.31 9.08
CA PHE A 70 0.41 -8.43 8.59
C PHE A 70 0.85 -9.38 9.71
N GLY A 71 1.24 -8.84 10.88
CA GLY A 71 1.58 -9.67 12.04
C GLY A 71 0.45 -10.62 12.41
N LYS A 72 -0.77 -10.12 12.51
CA LYS A 72 -1.96 -10.93 12.83
C LYS A 72 -2.33 -11.90 11.72
N GLN A 73 -2.22 -11.51 10.46
CA GLN A 73 -2.51 -12.36 9.32
C GLN A 73 -1.51 -13.51 9.21
N TYR A 74 -0.23 -13.26 9.41
CA TYR A 74 0.78 -14.30 9.44
C TYR A 74 0.62 -15.24 10.64
N GLU A 75 0.25 -14.73 11.83
CA GLU A 75 -0.08 -15.55 12.97
C GLU A 75 -1.23 -16.52 12.63
N SER A 76 -2.31 -16.00 12.05
CA SER A 76 -3.45 -16.80 11.61
C SER A 76 -3.06 -17.81 10.54
N TYR A 77 -2.28 -17.40 9.53
CA TYR A 77 -1.77 -18.27 8.48
C TYR A 77 -0.94 -19.43 9.03
N ILE A 78 0.01 -19.15 9.92
CA ILE A 78 0.86 -20.13 10.58
C ILE A 78 0.01 -21.13 11.35
N LYS A 79 -0.97 -20.66 12.11
CA LYS A 79 -1.88 -21.50 12.90
C LYS A 79 -2.75 -22.40 12.02
N GLN A 80 -3.39 -21.84 10.99
CA GLN A 80 -4.28 -22.57 10.09
C GLN A 80 -3.54 -23.67 9.28
N ASN A 81 -2.28 -23.40 8.91
CA ASN A 81 -1.46 -24.34 8.16
C ASN A 81 -0.60 -25.26 9.06
N ASN A 82 -0.80 -25.22 10.39
CA ASN A 82 -0.04 -26.02 11.37
C ASN A 82 1.48 -25.88 11.20
N LEU A 83 1.97 -24.67 10.91
CA LEU A 83 3.39 -24.41 10.70
C LEU A 83 4.11 -24.27 12.05
N ASN A 84 5.29 -24.90 12.17
CA ASN A 84 6.08 -24.87 13.41
C ASN A 84 7.21 -23.85 13.31
N ILE A 85 7.02 -22.65 13.88
CA ILE A 85 8.02 -21.56 13.89
C ILE A 85 9.26 -21.87 14.74
N TYR A 86 9.19 -22.87 15.64
CA TYR A 86 10.31 -23.30 16.49
C TYR A 86 11.10 -24.45 15.85
N GLY A 87 10.68 -24.92 14.67
CA GLY A 87 11.37 -25.95 13.91
C GLY A 87 12.68 -25.45 13.31
N LYS A 88 13.52 -26.38 12.85
CA LYS A 88 14.79 -26.07 12.18
C LYS A 88 14.65 -25.71 10.69
N LYS A 89 13.48 -25.95 10.10
CA LYS A 89 13.21 -25.69 8.69
C LYS A 89 12.69 -24.27 8.53
N LEU A 90 13.24 -23.50 7.58
CA LEU A 90 12.71 -22.21 7.19
C LEU A 90 11.29 -22.38 6.64
N LEU A 91 10.36 -21.58 7.17
CA LEU A 91 8.98 -21.57 6.70
C LEU A 91 8.85 -20.64 5.49
N SER A 92 7.98 -21.04 4.54
CA SER A 92 7.55 -20.19 3.44
C SER A 92 6.27 -19.48 3.83
N LEU A 93 6.27 -18.16 3.79
CA LEU A 93 5.10 -17.32 4.04
C LEU A 93 4.67 -16.65 2.74
N PRO A 94 3.38 -16.33 2.57
CA PRO A 94 2.92 -15.52 1.44
C PRO A 94 3.63 -14.17 1.38
N PHE A 95 3.91 -13.70 0.17
CA PHE A 95 4.57 -12.41 -0.05
C PHE A 95 3.61 -11.25 0.29
N PRO A 96 3.97 -10.28 1.16
CA PRO A 96 3.07 -9.21 1.57
C PRO A 96 3.02 -8.09 0.54
N GLN A 97 1.80 -7.62 0.24
CA GLN A 97 1.55 -6.39 -0.52
C GLN A 97 0.57 -5.51 0.24
N PHE A 98 0.95 -4.27 0.51
CA PHE A 98 0.09 -3.27 1.12
C PHE A 98 -0.19 -2.13 0.16
N VAL A 99 -1.43 -2.01 -0.28
CA VAL A 99 -1.89 -1.04 -1.27
C VAL A 99 -2.99 -0.18 -0.69
N ILE A 100 -2.86 1.13 -0.89
CA ILE A 100 -3.83 2.13 -0.47
C ILE A 100 -4.35 2.83 -1.73
N PHE A 101 -5.65 2.80 -1.93
CA PHE A 101 -6.34 3.56 -2.97
C PHE A 101 -6.79 4.90 -2.40
N TYR A 102 -6.15 5.97 -2.84
CA TYR A 102 -6.41 7.31 -2.35
C TYR A 102 -7.29 8.10 -3.32
N ASN A 103 -8.44 8.60 -2.82
CA ASN A 103 -9.35 9.48 -3.57
C ASN A 103 -9.68 10.78 -2.84
N GLY A 104 -8.79 11.22 -1.96
CA GLY A 104 -8.98 12.45 -1.19
C GLY A 104 -8.99 13.71 -2.06
N VAL A 105 -9.50 14.80 -1.47
CA VAL A 105 -9.56 16.12 -2.11
C VAL A 105 -8.20 16.80 -2.13
N GLU A 106 -7.38 16.55 -1.10
CA GLU A 106 -6.03 17.08 -1.01
C GLU A 106 -5.12 16.34 -2.00
N PRO A 107 -4.34 17.04 -2.83
CA PRO A 107 -3.41 16.39 -3.74
C PRO A 107 -2.32 15.65 -2.94
N LEU A 108 -1.86 14.51 -3.45
CA LEU A 108 -0.61 13.92 -2.97
C LEU A 108 0.55 14.89 -3.24
N GLU A 109 1.66 14.73 -2.50
CA GLU A 109 2.86 15.54 -2.67
C GLU A 109 3.23 15.69 -4.16
N ASP A 110 3.50 16.90 -4.62
CA ASP A 110 3.77 17.24 -6.03
C ASP A 110 2.72 16.74 -7.03
N ASN A 111 1.49 16.52 -6.58
CA ASN A 111 0.39 15.97 -7.38
C ASN A 111 0.73 14.61 -8.04
N LYS A 112 1.54 13.80 -7.33
CA LYS A 112 2.00 12.49 -7.82
C LYS A 112 0.84 11.51 -7.97
N ASP A 113 0.99 10.60 -8.91
CA ASP A 113 0.10 9.44 -9.09
C ASP A 113 0.33 8.35 -8.04
N TYR A 114 1.54 8.31 -7.48
CA TYR A 114 2.00 7.26 -6.58
C TYR A 114 3.00 7.80 -5.56
N ILE A 115 2.87 7.37 -4.30
CA ILE A 115 3.85 7.59 -3.24
C ILE A 115 4.02 6.32 -2.40
N GLU A 116 5.14 6.22 -1.70
CA GLU A 116 5.37 5.20 -0.67
C GLU A 116 5.44 5.86 0.71
N LEU A 117 4.83 5.21 1.69
CA LEU A 117 4.97 5.55 3.11
C LEU A 117 5.77 4.44 3.77
N HIS A 118 6.76 4.80 4.57
CA HIS A 118 7.70 3.86 5.17
C HIS A 118 7.58 3.82 6.68
N LEU A 119 7.63 2.62 7.27
CA LEU A 119 7.62 2.45 8.72
C LEU A 119 8.87 3.07 9.37
N SER A 120 10.00 3.03 8.66
CA SER A 120 11.26 3.64 9.10
C SER A 120 11.14 5.13 9.42
N ASP A 121 10.22 5.85 8.78
CA ASP A 121 10.00 7.28 9.05
C ASP A 121 9.39 7.55 10.43
N ALA A 122 8.78 6.53 11.03
CA ALA A 122 8.17 6.62 12.36
C ALA A 122 9.15 6.30 13.51
N PHE A 123 10.36 5.78 13.21
CA PHE A 123 11.30 5.40 14.27
C PHE A 123 12.04 6.59 14.85
N ILE A 124 12.10 6.66 16.17
CA ILE A 124 12.88 7.64 16.91
C ILE A 124 14.35 7.17 16.92
N CYS A 125 15.22 7.88 16.20
CA CYS A 125 16.67 7.61 16.26
C CYS A 125 17.26 8.26 17.51
N ALA A 126 18.13 7.53 18.23
CA ALA A 126 18.77 8.02 19.46
C ALA A 126 19.63 9.30 19.26
N GLU A 127 20.07 9.57 18.03
CA GLU A 127 20.85 10.75 17.67
C GLU A 127 20.02 12.04 17.46
N SER A 128 18.69 11.93 17.37
CA SER A 128 17.79 13.07 17.14
C SER A 128 17.38 13.79 18.45
N ASN A 129 17.93 13.44 19.60
CA ASN A 129 17.63 14.09 20.88
C ASN A 129 18.34 15.47 21.09
N HIS A 130 18.84 16.12 20.06
CA HIS A 130 19.10 17.56 20.12
C HIS A 130 17.85 18.34 19.68
N LEU A 131 17.05 18.67 20.69
CA LEU A 131 16.05 19.73 20.75
C LEU A 131 16.01 20.67 19.53
N THR A 132 15.05 20.46 18.65
CA THR A 132 14.36 21.59 17.99
C THR A 132 12.90 21.21 17.84
N THR A 133 12.08 21.87 18.64
CA THR A 133 10.64 21.98 18.45
C THR A 133 10.42 22.84 17.20
N ASP A 134 10.42 22.20 16.02
CA ASP A 134 9.79 22.71 14.79
C ASP A 134 10.01 21.62 13.72
N ALA A 135 8.96 20.82 13.49
CA ALA A 135 8.98 19.74 12.50
C ALA A 135 8.81 20.35 11.10
N ALA A 136 9.93 20.58 10.42
CA ALA A 136 9.91 20.71 8.97
C ALA A 136 10.02 19.31 8.32
N PRO A 137 9.27 19.01 7.24
CA PRO A 137 9.33 17.71 6.57
C PRO A 137 10.72 17.47 5.98
N ARG A 138 11.27 16.28 6.22
CA ARG A 138 12.56 15.88 5.66
C ARG A 138 12.41 15.64 4.16
N GLN A 139 13.31 16.24 3.38
CA GLN A 139 13.41 16.00 1.95
C GLN A 139 13.91 14.57 1.65
N PRO A 140 13.44 13.95 0.56
CA PRO A 140 13.88 12.61 0.18
C PRO A 140 15.37 12.62 -0.18
N VAL A 141 16.10 11.62 0.32
CA VAL A 141 17.49 11.38 -0.03
C VAL A 141 17.54 10.88 -1.48
N VAL A 142 18.01 11.74 -2.38
CA VAL A 142 18.29 11.36 -3.77
C VAL A 142 19.54 10.47 -3.78
N THR A 143 19.40 9.20 -4.14
CA THR A 143 20.54 8.32 -4.43
C THR A 143 21.09 8.69 -5.80
N THR A 144 22.22 9.41 -5.81
CA THR A 144 23.01 9.60 -7.03
C THR A 144 23.83 8.36 -7.31
N ASP A 145 23.57 7.72 -8.44
CA ASP A 145 24.44 6.67 -9.01
C ASP A 145 25.82 7.24 -9.32
N MET A 146 26.86 6.71 -8.65
CA MET A 146 28.24 6.96 -9.00
C MET A 146 28.83 5.70 -9.67
N PRO A 147 29.56 5.82 -10.78
CA PRO A 147 30.12 4.68 -11.48
C PRO A 147 31.28 4.06 -10.70
N VAL A 148 31.27 2.73 -10.62
CA VAL A 148 32.36 1.94 -10.04
C VAL A 148 33.56 1.97 -10.99
N SER A 149 34.65 2.60 -10.59
CA SER A 149 35.97 2.45 -11.19
C SER A 149 36.85 1.57 -10.31
N ASP A 150 37.53 0.63 -10.95
CA ASP A 150 38.45 -0.38 -10.40
C ASP A 150 39.40 0.17 -9.34
N ILE A 151 39.41 -0.43 -8.14
CA ILE A 151 40.46 -0.28 -7.17
C ILE A 151 40.92 -1.66 -6.70
N ASP A 152 42.18 -1.98 -6.98
CA ASP A 152 42.93 -3.15 -6.54
C ASP A 152 42.83 -3.34 -5.01
N VAL A 153 42.48 -4.56 -4.58
CA VAL A 153 42.47 -4.97 -3.19
C VAL A 153 43.81 -5.62 -2.84
N PRO A 154 44.62 -5.11 -1.89
CA PRO A 154 45.69 -5.90 -1.31
C PRO A 154 45.15 -6.81 -0.20
N ASP A 155 45.42 -8.09 -0.37
CA ASP A 155 45.21 -9.16 0.59
C ASP A 155 46.04 -8.92 1.85
N SER A 156 45.42 -8.69 3.01
CA SER A 156 45.93 -9.13 4.32
C SER A 156 45.09 -8.66 5.51
N ALA A 157 44.92 -9.57 6.46
CA ALA A 157 44.49 -9.39 7.84
C ALA A 157 42.98 -9.38 8.11
N ALA A 158 42.49 -10.55 8.45
CA ALA A 158 41.25 -10.74 9.21
C ALA A 158 41.32 -9.95 10.53
N GLN A 159 40.81 -8.73 10.53
CA GLN A 159 40.45 -8.03 11.74
C GLN A 159 38.95 -8.25 11.97
N ASN A 160 38.62 -8.98 13.04
CA ASN A 160 37.30 -9.04 13.63
C ASN A 160 36.92 -7.63 14.14
N THR A 161 36.57 -6.73 13.25
CA THR A 161 35.89 -5.50 13.60
C THR A 161 34.42 -5.82 13.61
N SER A 162 33.85 -5.92 14.80
CA SER A 162 32.38 -5.85 14.95
C SER A 162 31.91 -4.57 14.25
N SER A 163 31.35 -4.72 13.06
CA SER A 163 30.76 -3.59 12.35
C SER A 163 29.76 -2.90 13.28
N PRO A 164 29.74 -1.56 13.37
CA PRO A 164 28.73 -0.88 14.17
C PRO A 164 27.35 -1.34 13.74
N ILE A 165 26.44 -1.49 14.71
CA ILE A 165 25.03 -1.86 14.42
C ILE A 165 24.55 -0.90 13.33
N SER A 166 24.06 -1.47 12.22
CA SER A 166 23.56 -0.68 11.09
C SER A 166 22.59 0.39 11.56
N THR A 167 22.73 1.60 11.05
CA THR A 167 21.77 2.69 11.27
C THR A 167 20.42 2.43 10.57
N ARG A 168 20.32 1.37 9.76
CA ARG A 168 19.06 0.95 9.12
C ARG A 168 18.24 0.12 10.10
N PRO A 169 16.95 0.41 10.23
CA PRO A 169 16.07 -0.40 11.05
C PRO A 169 16.01 -1.84 10.50
N CYS A 170 15.95 -2.83 11.41
CA CYS A 170 15.77 -4.24 11.03
C CYS A 170 14.34 -4.60 10.67
N LEU A 171 13.40 -3.68 10.84
CA LEU A 171 11.98 -3.84 10.55
C LEU A 171 11.53 -2.73 9.61
N GLU A 172 10.84 -3.12 8.52
CA GLU A 172 10.26 -2.20 7.55
C GLU A 172 8.88 -2.68 7.11
N CYS A 173 7.98 -1.74 6.90
CA CYS A 173 6.69 -1.96 6.27
C CYS A 173 6.42 -0.78 5.34
N THR A 174 6.25 -1.06 4.06
CA THR A 174 5.98 -0.04 3.05
C THR A 174 4.52 -0.11 2.64
N ALA A 175 3.81 1.02 2.77
CA ALA A 175 2.47 1.19 2.24
C ALA A 175 2.53 1.94 0.91
N ARG A 176 1.99 1.35 -0.16
CA ARG A 176 1.96 1.89 -1.52
C ARG A 176 0.65 2.60 -1.76
N VAL A 177 0.71 3.92 -1.94
CA VAL A 177 -0.47 4.77 -2.12
C VAL A 177 -0.64 5.13 -3.58
N TYR A 178 -1.73 4.70 -4.18
CA TYR A 178 -2.11 5.03 -5.55
C TYR A 178 -3.21 6.09 -5.54
N ASN A 179 -2.97 7.21 -6.23
CA ASN A 179 -3.98 8.24 -6.43
C ASN A 179 -4.99 7.76 -7.46
N ILE A 180 -6.21 7.45 -7.01
CA ILE A 180 -7.28 6.98 -7.88
C ILE A 180 -8.30 8.07 -8.23
N ASN A 181 -7.97 9.34 -8.04
CA ASN A 181 -8.78 10.44 -8.52
C ASN A 181 -8.82 10.45 -10.05
N TYR A 182 -9.91 10.96 -10.61
CA TYR A 182 -10.08 11.08 -12.06
C TYR A 182 -8.92 11.86 -12.70
N GLY A 183 -8.30 11.29 -13.72
CA GLY A 183 -7.16 11.85 -14.43
C GLY A 183 -5.80 11.36 -13.94
N HIS A 184 -5.74 10.60 -12.84
CA HIS A 184 -4.52 10.00 -12.29
C HIS A 184 -4.39 8.52 -12.65
N ASN A 185 -3.16 7.96 -12.55
CA ASN A 185 -2.83 6.55 -12.77
C ASN A 185 -3.49 5.93 -14.03
N GLN A 186 -3.40 6.62 -15.14
CA GLN A 186 -4.09 6.22 -16.38
C GLN A 186 -3.74 4.80 -16.85
N GLU A 187 -2.49 4.37 -16.66
CA GLU A 187 -2.07 3.01 -16.99
C GLU A 187 -2.78 1.96 -16.13
N LEU A 188 -2.88 2.20 -14.82
CA LEU A 188 -3.64 1.34 -13.90
C LEU A 188 -5.13 1.33 -14.25
N MET A 189 -5.71 2.50 -14.54
CA MET A 189 -7.12 2.64 -14.93
C MET A 189 -7.42 1.86 -16.22
N ALA A 190 -6.56 1.97 -17.23
CA ALA A 190 -6.73 1.25 -18.50
C ALA A 190 -6.70 -0.29 -18.34
N ARG A 191 -6.11 -0.81 -17.26
CA ARG A 191 -6.04 -2.24 -16.95
C ARG A 191 -7.11 -2.72 -15.98
N CYS A 192 -7.83 -1.82 -15.29
CA CYS A 192 -8.87 -2.15 -14.33
C CYS A 192 -10.12 -1.29 -14.61
N ARG A 193 -11.04 -1.85 -15.38
CA ARG A 193 -12.28 -1.17 -15.77
C ARG A 193 -13.11 -0.77 -14.54
N THR A 194 -13.20 -1.65 -13.56
CA THR A 194 -13.97 -1.38 -12.34
C THR A 194 -13.40 -0.17 -11.58
N LEU A 195 -12.07 -0.04 -11.52
CA LEU A 195 -11.43 1.09 -10.86
C LEU A 195 -11.60 2.39 -11.68
N GLU A 196 -11.51 2.31 -13.00
CA GLU A 196 -11.74 3.45 -13.90
C GLU A 196 -13.17 3.98 -13.76
N GLU A 197 -14.18 3.09 -13.84
CA GLU A 197 -15.59 3.46 -13.68
C GLU A 197 -15.85 4.12 -12.31
N TYR A 198 -15.26 3.57 -11.23
CA TYR A 198 -15.31 4.16 -9.91
C TYR A 198 -14.67 5.56 -9.87
N SER A 199 -13.48 5.73 -10.43
CA SER A 199 -12.78 7.02 -10.52
C SER A 199 -13.61 8.08 -11.25
N ILE A 200 -14.22 7.72 -12.38
CA ILE A 200 -15.10 8.59 -13.15
C ILE A 200 -16.32 9.02 -12.31
N LEU A 201 -16.97 8.06 -11.65
CA LEU A 201 -18.15 8.34 -10.83
C LEU A 201 -17.81 9.33 -9.71
N ILE A 202 -16.74 9.06 -8.94
CA ILE A 202 -16.32 9.94 -7.84
C ILE A 202 -15.89 11.32 -8.37
N GLY A 203 -15.19 11.37 -9.50
CA GLY A 203 -14.80 12.63 -10.15
C GLY A 203 -16.02 13.50 -10.51
N ARG A 204 -17.10 12.89 -11.06
CA ARG A 204 -18.36 13.57 -11.38
C ARG A 204 -19.08 14.08 -10.13
N ILE A 205 -19.16 13.27 -9.08
CA ILE A 205 -19.74 13.68 -7.79
C ILE A 205 -18.98 14.87 -7.23
N SER A 206 -17.66 14.76 -7.15
CA SER A 206 -16.79 15.82 -6.62
C SER A 206 -16.89 17.12 -7.40
N SER A 207 -17.00 17.05 -8.73
CA SER A 207 -17.19 18.22 -9.60
C SER A 207 -18.52 18.92 -9.29
N LYS A 208 -19.61 18.15 -9.16
CA LYS A 208 -20.94 18.70 -8.85
C LYS A 208 -20.98 19.34 -7.46
N VAL A 209 -20.38 18.70 -6.46
CA VAL A 209 -20.29 19.24 -5.09
C VAL A 209 -19.49 20.55 -5.07
N ARG A 210 -18.36 20.61 -5.79
CA ARG A 210 -17.59 21.87 -5.94
C ARG A 210 -18.39 23.01 -6.59
N ASN A 211 -19.35 22.67 -7.45
CA ASN A 211 -20.26 23.63 -8.07
C ASN A 211 -21.48 23.97 -7.18
N GLY A 212 -21.47 23.57 -5.91
CA GLY A 212 -22.49 23.96 -4.92
C GLY A 212 -23.72 23.03 -4.88
N ILE A 213 -23.68 21.90 -5.56
CA ILE A 213 -24.76 20.89 -5.47
C ILE A 213 -24.55 20.07 -4.20
N PRO A 214 -25.56 19.89 -3.31
CA PRO A 214 -25.43 19.04 -2.15
C PRO A 214 -25.05 17.58 -2.54
N LEU A 215 -24.35 16.87 -1.63
CA LEU A 215 -23.76 15.56 -1.93
C LEU A 215 -24.77 14.54 -2.48
N GLU A 216 -25.95 14.42 -1.85
CA GLU A 216 -26.96 13.41 -2.25
C GLU A 216 -27.49 13.68 -3.66
N PRO A 217 -28.01 14.87 -4.04
CA PRO A 217 -28.38 15.17 -5.43
C PRO A 217 -27.20 15.10 -6.42
N ALA A 218 -25.97 15.42 -5.98
CA ALA A 218 -24.78 15.31 -6.81
C ALA A 218 -24.46 13.84 -7.15
N ALA A 219 -24.59 12.95 -6.16
CA ALA A 219 -24.40 11.51 -6.34
C ALA A 219 -25.47 10.94 -7.30
N ASP A 220 -26.74 11.23 -7.09
CA ASP A 220 -27.84 10.77 -7.95
C ASP A 220 -27.62 11.22 -9.41
N ALA A 221 -27.29 12.49 -9.61
CA ALA A 221 -27.06 13.02 -10.94
C ALA A 221 -25.84 12.38 -11.62
N ALA A 222 -24.75 12.14 -10.87
CA ALA A 222 -23.56 11.48 -11.39
C ALA A 222 -23.84 10.02 -11.79
N VAL A 223 -24.56 9.26 -10.97
CA VAL A 223 -24.99 7.88 -11.28
C VAL A 223 -25.81 7.86 -12.58
N GLN A 224 -26.81 8.75 -12.71
CA GLN A 224 -27.62 8.83 -13.92
C GLN A 224 -26.81 9.18 -15.17
N GLU A 225 -25.78 10.02 -15.04
CA GLU A 225 -24.85 10.32 -16.12
C GLU A 225 -23.98 9.11 -16.50
N CYS A 226 -23.46 8.37 -15.51
CA CYS A 226 -22.67 7.16 -15.74
C CYS A 226 -23.52 6.13 -16.50
N ILE A 227 -24.72 5.81 -16.03
CA ILE A 227 -25.65 4.87 -16.69
C ILE A 227 -25.92 5.28 -18.15
N ARG A 228 -26.20 6.57 -18.42
CA ARG A 228 -26.45 7.05 -19.77
C ARG A 228 -25.26 6.92 -20.70
N ASN A 229 -24.06 6.96 -20.15
CA ASN A 229 -22.80 6.86 -20.90
C ASN A 229 -22.24 5.42 -20.96
N GLY A 230 -22.97 4.44 -20.42
CA GLY A 230 -22.55 3.03 -20.43
C GLY A 230 -21.41 2.71 -19.45
N ILE A 231 -21.31 3.52 -18.38
CA ILE A 231 -20.34 3.37 -17.28
C ILE A 231 -21.09 2.84 -16.07
#